data_3509b9e32303d0d5b9ca86c55d82c5c9
#
_entry.id   3509b9e32303d0d5b9ca86c55d82c5c9
#
_cell.length_a   1.000
_cell.length_b   1.000
_cell.length_c   1.000
_cell.angle_alpha   90.00
_cell.angle_beta   90.00
_cell.angle_gamma   90.00
#
_symmetry.space_group_name_H-M   'P 1'
#
loop_
_entity.id
_entity.type
_entity.pdbx_description
1 polymer ?
#
loop_
_entity_poly.entity_id
_entity_poly.type
_entity_poly.pdbx_seq_one_letter_code
_entity_poly.pdbx_strand_id
1 'polypeptide(L)'
;LLKNEFRVAKLLSLVSRLNAPHGEHTPIVYTQDKLAHLSRCTRQTLSRSLQQLVKQGIITIGYRRIEIVDDEKLSAFILEGMPD
;
A
#
# COMPACT_ATOMS: atom_id res chain seq x y z
N LEU A 1 -12.75 8.50 -10.26
CA LEU A 1 -12.20 7.17 -9.96
C LEU A 1 -10.74 7.26 -9.55
N LEU A 2 -10.40 6.65 -8.43
CA LEU A 2 -9.02 6.56 -8.00
C LEU A 2 -8.24 5.61 -8.90
N LYS A 3 -7.02 6.00 -9.23
CA LYS A 3 -6.12 5.08 -9.93
C LYS A 3 -5.75 3.93 -9.02
N ASN A 4 -5.35 2.81 -9.61
CA ASN A 4 -5.07 1.59 -8.85
C ASN A 4 -3.97 1.78 -7.80
N GLU A 5 -2.91 2.53 -8.10
CA GLU A 5 -1.84 2.77 -7.14
C GLU A 5 -2.33 3.52 -5.90
N PHE A 6 -3.30 4.42 -6.02
CA PHE A 6 -3.87 5.12 -4.87
C PHE A 6 -4.76 4.21 -4.05
N ARG A 7 -5.52 3.34 -4.70
CA ARG A 7 -6.34 2.34 -4.01
C ARG A 7 -5.48 1.36 -3.23
N VAL A 8 -4.39 0.92 -3.82
CA VAL A 8 -3.44 0.02 -3.15
C VAL A 8 -2.79 0.73 -1.97
N ALA A 9 -2.35 1.98 -2.17
CA ALA A 9 -1.75 2.76 -1.09
C ALA A 9 -2.71 2.93 0.09
N LYS A 10 -3.96 3.23 -0.19
CA LYS A 10 -5.00 3.39 0.83
C LYS A 10 -5.24 2.07 1.58
N LEU A 11 -5.26 0.96 0.87
CA LEU A 11 -5.39 -0.35 1.48
C LEU A 11 -4.22 -0.65 2.42
N LEU A 12 -2.99 -0.39 1.96
CA LEU A 12 -1.80 -0.62 2.78
C LEU A 12 -1.83 0.23 4.05
N SER A 13 -2.26 1.48 3.94
CA SER A 13 -2.40 2.36 5.10
C SER A 13 -3.39 1.79 6.10
N LEU A 14 -4.54 1.34 5.62
CA LEU A 14 -5.59 0.76 6.45
C LEU A 14 -5.13 -0.51 7.16
N VAL A 15 -4.52 -1.43 6.42
CA VAL A 15 -4.04 -2.69 6.97
C VAL A 15 -2.95 -2.45 8.00
N SER A 16 -2.04 -1.51 7.74
CA SER A 16 -0.98 -1.15 8.67
C SER A 16 -1.57 -0.65 10.00
N ARG A 17 -2.58 0.21 9.94
CA ARG A 17 -3.23 0.74 11.15
C ARG A 17 -3.95 -0.33 11.94
N LEU A 18 -4.60 -1.28 11.26
CA LEU A 18 -5.29 -2.38 11.93
C LEU A 18 -4.34 -3.30 12.66
N ASN A 19 -3.13 -3.49 12.12
CA ASN A 19 -2.13 -4.38 12.71
C ASN A 19 -1.26 -3.68 13.76
N ALA A 20 -1.24 -2.35 13.77
CA ALA A 20 -0.41 -1.56 14.68
C ALA A 20 -1.18 -0.35 15.20
N PRO A 21 -2.18 -0.57 16.08
CA PRO A 21 -3.05 0.51 16.55
C PRO A 21 -2.33 1.60 17.35
N HIS A 22 -1.11 1.37 17.78
CA HIS A 22 -0.34 2.34 18.56
C HIS A 22 0.69 3.11 17.72
N GLY A 23 0.55 3.09 16.40
CA GLY A 23 1.44 3.83 15.52
C GLY A 23 2.76 3.17 15.23
N GLU A 24 2.96 1.95 15.70
CA GLU A 24 4.16 1.20 15.37
C GLU A 24 4.03 0.61 13.97
N HIS A 25 5.15 0.61 13.24
CA HIS A 25 5.20 0.04 11.89
C HIS A 25 5.39 -1.47 11.97
N THR A 26 4.33 -2.22 11.78
CA THR A 26 4.44 -3.67 11.65
C THR A 26 4.43 -4.05 10.18
N PRO A 27 5.23 -5.05 9.78
CA PRO A 27 5.20 -5.54 8.41
C PRO A 27 3.81 -6.06 8.04
N ILE A 28 3.40 -5.76 6.82
CA ILE A 28 2.14 -6.28 6.28
C ILE A 28 2.42 -7.66 5.72
N VAL A 29 1.89 -8.69 6.37
CA VAL A 29 2.13 -10.09 6.01
C VAL A 29 0.92 -10.64 5.27
N TYR A 30 0.71 -10.14 4.06
CA TYR A 30 -0.35 -10.60 3.18
C TYR A 30 0.26 -11.03 1.85
N THR A 31 -0.32 -12.06 1.25
CA THR A 31 0.11 -12.45 -0.10
C THR A 31 -0.36 -11.41 -1.11
N GLN A 32 0.36 -11.30 -2.23
CA GLN A 32 -0.06 -10.39 -3.28
C GLN A 32 -1.43 -10.76 -3.85
N ASP A 33 -1.75 -12.05 -3.92
CA ASP A 33 -3.08 -12.49 -4.36
C ASP A 33 -4.18 -11.95 -3.44
N LYS A 34 -3.96 -12.00 -2.14
CA LYS A 34 -4.93 -11.50 -1.17
C LYS A 34 -5.07 -9.98 -1.27
N LEU A 35 -3.95 -9.27 -1.40
CA LEU A 35 -3.97 -7.82 -1.55
C LEU A 35 -4.67 -7.40 -2.83
N ALA A 36 -4.44 -8.12 -3.93
CA ALA A 36 -5.11 -7.86 -5.20
C ALA A 36 -6.62 -8.03 -5.05
N HIS A 37 -7.04 -9.10 -4.37
CA HIS A 37 -8.45 -9.34 -4.12
C HIS A 37 -9.08 -8.21 -3.28
N LEU A 38 -8.40 -7.79 -2.22
CA LEU A 38 -8.90 -6.73 -1.34
C LEU A 38 -8.95 -5.38 -2.04
N SER A 39 -8.01 -5.09 -2.93
CA SER A 39 -7.98 -3.83 -3.68
C SER A 39 -8.78 -3.89 -4.98
N ARG A 40 -9.41 -5.02 -5.25
CA ARG A 40 -10.25 -5.24 -6.44
C ARG A 40 -9.52 -4.99 -7.75
N CYS A 41 -8.31 -5.49 -7.83
CA CYS A 41 -7.52 -5.43 -9.05
C CYS A 41 -6.87 -6.77 -9.33
N THR A 42 -6.29 -6.92 -10.51
CA THR A 42 -5.55 -8.13 -10.85
C THR A 42 -4.22 -8.14 -10.10
N ARG A 43 -3.63 -9.32 -9.96
CA ARG A 43 -2.31 -9.45 -9.36
C ARG A 43 -1.26 -8.65 -10.12
N GLN A 44 -1.36 -8.62 -11.45
CA GLN A 44 -0.45 -7.86 -12.28
C GLN A 44 -0.56 -6.35 -12.03
N THR A 45 -1.78 -5.85 -11.93
CA THR A 45 -2.03 -4.45 -11.61
C THR A 45 -1.54 -4.12 -10.21
N LEU A 46 -1.77 -5.01 -9.24
CA LEU A 46 -1.24 -4.84 -7.90
C LEU A 46 0.27 -4.74 -7.92
N SER A 47 0.94 -5.65 -8.61
CA SER A 47 2.40 -5.67 -8.69
C SER A 47 2.95 -4.36 -9.24
N ARG A 48 2.34 -3.83 -10.30
CA ARG A 48 2.73 -2.54 -10.88
C ARG A 48 2.55 -1.41 -9.88
N SER A 49 1.44 -1.41 -9.16
CA SER A 49 1.13 -0.38 -8.16
C SER A 49 2.14 -0.42 -7.02
N LEU A 50 2.47 -1.61 -6.54
CA LEU A 50 3.48 -1.77 -5.49
C LEU A 50 4.85 -1.30 -5.95
N GLN A 51 5.24 -1.60 -7.19
CA GLN A 51 6.52 -1.14 -7.74
C GLN A 51 6.57 0.39 -7.83
N GLN A 52 5.47 1.03 -8.15
CA GLN A 52 5.39 2.48 -8.18
C GLN A 52 5.64 3.07 -6.79
N LEU A 53 5.06 2.47 -5.76
CA LEU A 53 5.27 2.90 -4.38
C LEU A 53 6.71 2.67 -3.92
N VAL A 54 7.32 1.57 -4.35
CA VAL A 54 8.73 1.31 -4.07
C VAL A 54 9.62 2.38 -4.71
N LYS A 55 9.35 2.73 -5.96
CA LYS A 55 10.11 3.76 -6.67
C LYS A 55 10.07 5.10 -5.97
N GLN A 56 8.96 5.43 -5.35
CA GLN A 56 8.81 6.70 -4.64
C GLN A 56 9.36 6.66 -3.21
N GLY A 57 9.91 5.52 -2.79
CA GLY A 57 10.48 5.39 -1.45
C GLY A 57 9.46 5.31 -0.34
N ILE A 58 8.23 4.93 -0.67
CA ILE A 58 7.12 4.85 0.30
C ILE A 58 7.12 3.50 1.01
N ILE A 59 7.38 2.42 0.27
CA ILE A 59 7.37 1.06 0.83
C ILE A 59 8.60 0.29 0.37
N THR A 60 8.87 -0.81 1.07
CA THR A 60 9.81 -1.85 0.61
C THR A 60 9.06 -3.17 0.57
N ILE A 61 9.47 -4.06 -0.33
CA ILE A 61 8.87 -5.37 -0.50
C ILE A 61 9.93 -6.43 -0.16
N GLY A 62 9.60 -7.26 0.84
CA GLY A 62 10.41 -8.42 1.18
C GLY A 62 9.67 -9.70 0.85
N TYR A 63 10.22 -10.83 1.29
CA TYR A 63 9.59 -12.13 1.08
C TYR A 63 8.28 -12.21 1.89
N ARG A 64 7.15 -12.24 1.19
CA ARG A 64 5.80 -12.31 1.79
C ARG A 64 5.51 -11.19 2.79
N ARG A 65 6.17 -10.04 2.61
CA ARG A 65 5.94 -8.91 3.53
C ARG A 65 6.16 -7.60 2.81
N ILE A 66 5.42 -6.60 3.25
CA ILE A 66 5.53 -5.23 2.76
C ILE A 66 5.72 -4.35 3.99
N GLU A 67 6.70 -3.46 3.94
CA GLU A 67 6.94 -2.50 5.01
C GLU A 67 6.74 -1.09 4.50
N ILE A 68 6.02 -0.28 5.27
CA ILE A 68 5.87 1.14 4.97
C ILE A 68 7.10 1.84 5.54
N VAL A 69 7.88 2.45 4.66
CA VAL A 69 9.13 3.11 5.03
C VAL A 69 8.88 4.52 5.53
N ASP A 70 7.89 5.19 4.94
CA ASP A 70 7.61 6.60 5.24
C ASP A 70 6.11 6.86 5.20
N ASP A 71 5.52 6.95 6.39
CA ASP A 71 4.08 7.19 6.55
C ASP A 71 3.65 8.54 6.00
N GLU A 72 4.49 9.55 6.15
CA GLU A 72 4.17 10.88 5.66
C GLU A 72 4.08 10.89 4.12
N LYS A 73 5.01 10.22 3.46
CA LYS A 73 4.97 10.06 2.01
C LYS A 73 3.76 9.26 1.57
N LEU A 74 3.41 8.23 2.31
CA LEU A 74 2.23 7.43 2.00
C LEU A 74 0.96 8.27 2.10
N SER A 75 0.82 9.05 3.17
CA SER A 75 -0.34 9.92 3.36
C SER A 75 -0.41 10.98 2.28
N ALA A 76 0.72 11.61 1.96
CA ALA A 76 0.78 12.62 0.89
C ALA A 76 0.40 12.01 -0.46
N PHE A 77 0.88 10.81 -0.75
CA PHE A 77 0.55 10.11 -1.99
C PHE A 77 -0.96 9.86 -2.09
N ILE A 78 -1.57 9.40 -1.00
CA ILE A 78 -3.01 9.15 -0.97
C ILE A 78 -3.80 10.44 -1.20
N LEU A 79 -3.39 11.53 -0.56
CA LEU A 79 -4.06 12.81 -0.71
C LEU A 79 -3.98 13.34 -2.15
N GLU A 80 -2.84 13.16 -2.82
CA GLU A 80 -2.69 13.55 -4.22
C GLU A 80 -3.67 12.82 -5.14
N GLY A 81 -3.98 11.57 -4.82
CA GLY A 81 -4.88 10.75 -5.62
C GLY A 81 -6.35 10.96 -5.32
N MET A 82 -6.69 11.72 -4.30
CA MET A 82 -8.09 11.97 -3.96
C MET A 82 -8.70 13.00 -4.91
N PRO A 83 -9.91 12.72 -5.41
CA PRO A 83 -10.63 13.72 -6.19
C PRO A 83 -11.04 14.89 -5.29
N ASP A 84 -11.01 16.06 -5.85
CA ASP A 84 -11.46 17.28 -5.15
C ASP A 84 -12.96 17.25 -4.87
#